data_5a72c36629f46a9df59ba03349e06cbd
#
_entry.id   5a72c36629f46a9df59ba03349e06cbd
#
_cell.length_a   1.000
_cell.length_b   1.000
_cell.length_c   1.000
_cell.angle_alpha   90.00
_cell.angle_beta   90.00
_cell.angle_gamma   90.00
#
_symmetry.space_group_name_H-M   'P 1'
#
loop_
_entity.id
_entity.type
_entity.pdbx_description
1 polymer ?
#
loop_
_entity_poly.entity_id
_entity_poly.type
_entity_poly.pdbx_seq_one_letter_code
_entity_poly.pdbx_strand_id
1 'polypeptide(L)'
;MPSCGARIVADMDPHDPMDALDPLDSQEEGRTESARRVEIDDLKRVMSNKAGRRFVADLLKRSAVDASSFDLNPHAMAFKEGVKWLGQRIIDDLKTHCPDRYIEMLKESLEHDRSDDRSARRA
;
A
#
# COMPACT_ATOMS: atom_id res chain seq x y z
N MET A 1 15.91 4.18 39.82
CA MET A 1 15.58 5.57 39.47
C MET A 1 14.30 5.61 38.68
N PRO A 2 13.16 5.70 39.34
CA PRO A 2 11.88 5.63 38.65
C PRO A 2 11.55 6.87 37.82
N SER A 3 12.29 7.95 37.98
CA SER A 3 12.03 9.23 37.29
C SER A 3 12.37 9.24 35.80
N CYS A 4 13.22 8.32 35.31
CA CYS A 4 13.61 8.29 33.91
C CYS A 4 12.50 7.77 33.00
N GLY A 5 11.75 6.76 33.44
CA GLY A 5 10.60 6.25 32.70
C GLY A 5 9.45 7.24 32.57
N ALA A 6 9.22 8.01 33.64
CA ALA A 6 8.18 9.03 33.64
C ALA A 6 8.49 10.20 32.68
N ARG A 7 9.76 10.55 32.49
CA ARG A 7 10.17 11.58 31.55
C ARG A 7 9.95 11.21 30.10
N ILE A 8 10.22 9.95 29.74
CA ILE A 8 10.00 9.45 28.38
C ILE A 8 8.51 9.52 28.03
N VAL A 9 7.63 9.17 28.96
CA VAL A 9 6.18 9.21 28.77
C VAL A 9 5.67 10.66 28.72
N ALA A 10 6.28 11.59 29.48
CA ALA A 10 5.92 13.00 29.50
C ALA A 10 6.35 13.73 28.21
N ASP A 11 7.42 13.27 27.54
CA ASP A 11 7.88 13.85 26.28
C ASP A 11 7.06 13.40 25.08
N MET A 12 6.29 12.34 25.21
CA MET A 12 5.32 11.92 24.20
C MET A 12 4.05 12.77 24.35
N ASP A 13 3.93 13.81 23.52
CA ASP A 13 2.70 14.62 23.48
C ASP A 13 1.56 13.80 22.90
N PRO A 14 0.52 13.45 23.71
CA PRO A 14 -0.62 12.69 23.22
C PRO A 14 -1.49 13.46 22.22
N HIS A 15 -1.20 14.73 22.03
CA HIS A 15 -1.91 15.60 21.10
C HIS A 15 -1.08 15.96 19.87
N ASP A 16 0.04 15.27 19.62
CA ASP A 16 0.81 15.47 18.40
C ASP A 16 -0.07 15.10 17.19
N PRO A 17 -0.40 16.08 16.34
CA PRO A 17 -1.25 15.82 15.18
C PRO A 17 -0.63 14.84 14.18
N MET A 18 0.68 14.66 14.19
CA MET A 18 1.35 13.66 13.34
C MET A 18 1.04 12.23 13.77
N ASP A 19 0.96 11.97 15.08
CA ASP A 19 0.57 10.66 15.61
C ASP A 19 -0.90 10.32 15.33
N ALA A 20 -1.75 11.34 15.24
CA ALA A 20 -3.17 11.17 14.95
C ALA A 20 -3.44 10.96 13.45
N LEU A 21 -2.50 11.33 12.57
CA LEU A 21 -2.69 11.29 11.12
C LEU A 21 -2.42 9.91 10.49
N ASP A 22 -1.74 9.00 11.20
CA ASP A 22 -1.40 7.69 10.64
C ASP A 22 -1.61 6.53 11.62
N PRO A 23 -2.89 6.18 11.89
CA PRO A 23 -3.19 5.06 12.78
C PRO A 23 -2.73 3.72 12.23
N LEU A 24 -2.49 3.59 10.92
CA LEU A 24 -2.03 2.36 10.30
C LEU A 24 -0.53 2.14 10.52
N ASP A 25 0.28 3.19 10.51
CA ASP A 25 1.71 3.08 10.84
C ASP A 25 1.93 2.67 12.29
N SER A 26 1.14 3.20 13.24
CA SER A 26 1.24 2.78 14.64
C SER A 26 0.87 1.32 14.85
N GLN A 27 -0.04 0.76 14.04
CA GLN A 27 -0.36 -0.67 14.06
C GLN A 27 0.77 -1.51 13.49
N GLU A 28 1.47 -1.02 12.47
CA GLU A 28 2.61 -1.71 11.87
C GLU A 28 3.81 -1.79 12.83
N GLU A 29 4.07 -0.73 13.58
CA GLU A 29 5.15 -0.69 14.58
C GLU A 29 5.00 -1.77 15.67
N GLY A 30 3.77 -2.17 16.00
CA GLY A 30 3.48 -3.23 16.98
C GLY A 30 3.70 -4.64 16.47
N ARG A 31 3.98 -4.83 15.19
CA ARG A 31 4.18 -6.16 14.61
C ARG A 31 5.55 -6.72 14.98
N THR A 32 5.58 -8.03 15.28
CA THR A 32 6.85 -8.71 15.53
C THR A 32 7.64 -8.85 14.23
N GLU A 33 8.96 -8.88 14.35
CA GLU A 33 9.86 -9.07 13.20
C GLU A 33 9.56 -10.38 12.45
N SER A 34 9.21 -11.45 13.17
CA SER A 34 8.88 -12.73 12.54
C SER A 34 7.56 -12.66 11.76
N ALA A 35 6.56 -11.95 12.25
CA ALA A 35 5.33 -11.71 11.52
C ALA A 35 5.58 -10.91 10.23
N ARG A 36 6.47 -9.94 10.29
CA ARG A 36 6.86 -9.16 9.10
C ARG A 36 7.57 -10.02 8.05
N ARG A 37 8.44 -10.94 8.46
CA ARG A 37 9.09 -11.89 7.54
C ARG A 37 8.09 -12.79 6.83
N VAL A 38 7.09 -13.28 7.55
CA VAL A 38 6.02 -14.11 6.97
C VAL A 38 5.24 -13.30 5.92
N GLU A 39 4.89 -12.05 6.21
CA GLU A 39 4.22 -11.18 5.24
C GLU A 39 5.04 -11.00 3.97
N ILE A 40 6.34 -10.76 4.10
CA ILE A 40 7.23 -10.57 2.96
C ILE A 40 7.31 -11.84 2.13
N ASP A 41 7.44 -13.00 2.77
CA ASP A 41 7.49 -14.29 2.09
C ASP A 41 6.17 -14.59 1.37
N ASP A 42 5.05 -14.29 1.99
CA ASP A 42 3.73 -14.44 1.38
C ASP A 42 3.55 -13.53 0.17
N LEU A 43 4.01 -12.28 0.28
CA LEU A 43 4.00 -11.34 -0.84
C LEU A 43 4.81 -11.89 -2.02
N LYS A 44 6.00 -12.41 -1.77
CA LYS A 44 6.85 -13.03 -2.80
C LYS A 44 6.15 -14.21 -3.46
N ARG A 45 5.46 -15.05 -2.69
CA ARG A 45 4.68 -16.18 -3.23
C ARG A 45 3.56 -15.71 -4.14
N VAL A 46 2.79 -14.73 -3.71
CA VAL A 46 1.71 -14.16 -4.52
C VAL A 46 2.27 -13.61 -5.83
N MET A 47 3.38 -12.91 -5.77
CA MET A 47 4.01 -12.30 -6.95
C MET A 47 4.74 -13.29 -7.85
N SER A 48 5.02 -14.49 -7.39
CA SER A 48 5.67 -15.54 -8.21
C SER A 48 4.73 -16.16 -9.23
N ASN A 49 3.43 -16.02 -9.05
CA ASN A 49 2.38 -16.58 -9.88
C ASN A 49 1.71 -15.48 -10.72
N LYS A 50 1.47 -15.77 -11.99
CA LYS A 50 0.81 -14.81 -12.89
C LYS A 50 -0.58 -14.39 -12.42
N ALA A 51 -1.36 -15.32 -11.88
CA ALA A 51 -2.69 -15.01 -11.34
C ALA A 51 -2.58 -14.10 -10.11
N GLY A 52 -1.58 -14.31 -9.25
CA GLY A 52 -1.31 -13.46 -8.10
C GLY A 52 -0.91 -12.04 -8.53
N ARG A 53 -0.01 -11.91 -9.50
CA ARG A 53 0.39 -10.61 -10.06
C ARG A 53 -0.79 -9.86 -10.66
N ARG A 54 -1.65 -10.56 -11.39
CA ARG A 54 -2.87 -9.97 -11.97
C ARG A 54 -3.81 -9.46 -10.88
N PHE A 55 -4.01 -10.24 -9.84
CA PHE A 55 -4.83 -9.85 -8.68
C PHE A 55 -4.30 -8.59 -8.01
N VAL A 56 -2.99 -8.54 -7.75
CA VAL A 56 -2.34 -7.36 -7.15
C VAL A 56 -2.47 -6.15 -8.07
N ALA A 57 -2.28 -6.32 -9.37
CA ALA A 57 -2.46 -5.24 -10.34
C ALA A 57 -3.88 -4.67 -10.30
N ASP A 58 -4.89 -5.51 -10.21
CA ASP A 58 -6.28 -5.08 -10.09
C ASP A 58 -6.55 -4.34 -8.78
N LEU A 59 -5.98 -4.81 -7.67
CA LEU A 59 -6.06 -4.09 -6.40
C LEU A 59 -5.46 -2.68 -6.50
N LEU A 60 -4.31 -2.56 -7.14
CA LEU A 60 -3.64 -1.27 -7.32
C LEU A 60 -4.46 -0.32 -8.21
N LYS A 61 -5.09 -0.83 -9.24
CA LYS A 61 -6.03 -0.05 -10.07
C LYS A 61 -7.21 0.47 -9.25
N ARG A 62 -7.78 -0.38 -8.41
CA ARG A 62 -8.90 -0.02 -7.53
C ARG A 62 -8.51 1.00 -6.47
N SER A 63 -7.25 0.98 -6.02
CA SER A 63 -6.75 1.97 -5.06
C SER A 63 -6.51 3.34 -5.69
N ALA A 64 -6.56 3.43 -7.03
CA ALA A 64 -6.39 4.67 -7.79
C ALA A 64 -5.12 5.45 -7.40
N VAL A 65 -4.00 4.74 -7.23
CA VAL A 65 -2.72 5.32 -6.78
C VAL A 65 -2.26 6.44 -7.71
N ASP A 66 -2.50 6.26 -9.02
CA ASP A 66 -2.08 7.23 -10.05
C ASP A 66 -3.11 8.34 -10.31
N ALA A 67 -4.28 8.26 -9.70
CA ALA A 67 -5.34 9.23 -9.90
C ALA A 67 -5.32 10.31 -8.81
N SER A 68 -5.89 11.47 -9.12
CA SER A 68 -6.08 12.52 -8.14
C SER A 68 -7.15 12.12 -7.13
N SER A 69 -6.91 12.35 -5.85
CA SER A 69 -7.87 12.17 -4.78
C SER A 69 -8.73 13.41 -4.53
N PHE A 70 -8.50 14.49 -5.29
CA PHE A 70 -9.22 15.75 -5.11
C PHE A 70 -10.74 15.55 -5.25
N ASP A 71 -11.48 16.10 -4.31
CA ASP A 71 -12.94 16.11 -4.30
C ASP A 71 -13.41 17.36 -3.58
N LEU A 72 -14.53 17.92 -4.01
CA LEU A 72 -15.14 19.07 -3.34
C LEU A 72 -15.67 18.72 -1.96
N ASN A 73 -16.00 17.46 -1.73
CA ASN A 73 -16.39 16.96 -0.41
C ASN A 73 -15.16 16.51 0.36
N PRO A 74 -14.83 17.15 1.52
CA PRO A 74 -13.64 16.78 2.28
C PRO A 74 -13.64 15.34 2.80
N HIS A 75 -14.80 14.78 3.14
CA HIS A 75 -14.90 13.38 3.59
C HIS A 75 -14.61 12.39 2.46
N ALA A 76 -15.11 12.65 1.26
CA ALA A 76 -14.81 11.84 0.09
C ALA A 76 -13.33 11.91 -0.28
N MET A 77 -12.72 13.09 -0.19
CA MET A 77 -11.29 13.26 -0.43
C MET A 77 -10.45 12.49 0.59
N ALA A 78 -10.80 12.57 1.86
CA ALA A 78 -10.10 11.84 2.93
C ALA A 78 -10.19 10.33 2.73
N PHE A 79 -11.34 9.81 2.33
CA PHE A 79 -11.53 8.38 2.00
C PHE A 79 -10.65 7.96 0.84
N LYS A 80 -10.64 8.73 -0.24
CA LYS A 80 -9.81 8.45 -1.42
C LYS A 80 -8.32 8.46 -1.07
N GLU A 81 -7.88 9.41 -0.24
CA GLU A 81 -6.50 9.48 0.23
C GLU A 81 -6.11 8.24 1.05
N GLY A 82 -7.00 7.74 1.91
CA GLY A 82 -6.75 6.53 2.68
C GLY A 82 -6.61 5.29 1.81
N VAL A 83 -7.47 5.13 0.81
CA VAL A 83 -7.40 4.02 -0.17
C VAL A 83 -6.10 4.10 -0.97
N LYS A 84 -5.76 5.29 -1.45
CA LYS A 84 -4.53 5.57 -2.19
C LYS A 84 -3.29 5.26 -1.34
N TRP A 85 -3.32 5.63 -0.07
CA TRP A 85 -2.23 5.36 0.87
C TRP A 85 -1.94 3.86 0.98
N LEU A 86 -2.97 3.03 1.11
CA LEU A 86 -2.82 1.59 1.16
C LEU A 86 -2.19 1.03 -0.12
N GLY A 87 -2.64 1.49 -1.28
CA GLY A 87 -2.05 1.12 -2.56
C GLY A 87 -0.58 1.51 -2.66
N GLN A 88 -0.22 2.69 -2.19
CA GLN A 88 1.15 3.16 -2.16
C GLN A 88 2.05 2.29 -1.26
N ARG A 89 1.54 1.86 -0.11
CA ARG A 89 2.25 0.94 0.79
C ARG A 89 2.52 -0.40 0.12
N ILE A 90 1.56 -0.92 -0.62
CA ILE A 90 1.73 -2.17 -1.38
C ILE A 90 2.83 -2.00 -2.44
N ILE A 91 2.81 -0.90 -3.17
CA ILE A 91 3.85 -0.59 -4.18
C ILE A 91 5.23 -0.52 -3.54
N ASP A 92 5.37 0.14 -2.40
CA ASP A 92 6.63 0.27 -1.69
C ASP A 92 7.17 -1.10 -1.26
N ASP A 93 6.32 -1.98 -0.76
CA ASP A 93 6.68 -3.35 -0.42
C ASP A 93 7.12 -4.15 -1.66
N LEU A 94 6.42 -4.01 -2.77
CA LEU A 94 6.77 -4.67 -4.04
C LEU A 94 8.12 -4.21 -4.55
N LYS A 95 8.38 -2.92 -4.54
CA LYS A 95 9.66 -2.35 -4.98
C LYS A 95 10.83 -2.78 -4.09
N THR A 96 10.58 -2.90 -2.80
CA THR A 96 11.61 -3.25 -1.82
C THR A 96 11.96 -4.73 -1.84
N HIS A 97 10.96 -5.60 -1.93
CA HIS A 97 11.14 -7.04 -1.70
C HIS A 97 11.09 -7.90 -2.96
N CYS A 98 10.38 -7.47 -4.00
CA CYS A 98 10.25 -8.22 -5.24
C CYS A 98 10.18 -7.28 -6.48
N PRO A 99 11.23 -6.47 -6.72
CA PRO A 99 11.21 -5.49 -7.80
C PRO A 99 11.06 -6.12 -9.19
N ASP A 100 11.67 -7.27 -9.44
CA ASP A 100 11.60 -7.96 -10.74
C ASP A 100 10.17 -8.41 -11.06
N ARG A 101 9.48 -8.94 -10.05
CA ARG A 101 8.08 -9.36 -10.19
C ARG A 101 7.14 -8.18 -10.33
N TYR A 102 7.46 -7.07 -9.70
CA TYR A 102 6.71 -5.83 -9.86
C TYR A 102 6.79 -5.31 -11.30
N ILE A 103 7.97 -5.32 -11.89
CA ILE A 103 8.17 -4.94 -13.30
C ILE A 103 7.42 -5.89 -14.23
N GLU A 104 7.49 -7.18 -13.99
CA GLU A 104 6.76 -8.20 -14.75
C GLU A 104 5.24 -7.96 -14.68
N MET A 105 4.72 -7.66 -13.50
CA MET A 105 3.31 -7.31 -13.30
C MET A 105 2.91 -6.08 -14.14
N LEU A 106 3.73 -5.04 -14.15
CA LEU A 106 3.47 -3.83 -14.94
C LEU A 106 3.44 -4.12 -16.44
N LYS A 107 4.35 -4.95 -16.94
CA LYS A 107 4.38 -5.37 -18.35
C LYS A 107 3.13 -6.16 -18.73
N GLU A 108 2.75 -7.12 -17.91
CA GLU A 108 1.55 -7.94 -18.11
C GLU A 108 0.28 -7.07 -18.11
N SER A 109 0.21 -6.09 -17.21
CA SER A 109 -0.91 -5.17 -17.12
C SER A 109 -1.04 -4.31 -18.38
N LEU A 110 0.06 -3.80 -18.91
CA LEU A 110 0.08 -3.03 -20.15
C LEU A 110 -0.34 -3.87 -21.36
N GLU A 111 0.08 -5.10 -21.44
CA GLU A 111 -0.30 -6.02 -22.51
C GLU A 111 -1.79 -6.34 -22.48
N HIS A 112 -2.34 -6.53 -21.29
CA HIS A 112 -3.76 -6.78 -21.07
C HIS A 112 -4.59 -5.57 -21.52
N ASP A 113 -4.22 -4.37 -21.11
CA ASP A 113 -4.91 -3.14 -21.48
C ASP A 113 -4.90 -2.92 -23.00
N ARG A 114 -3.79 -3.21 -23.67
CA ARG A 114 -3.70 -3.15 -25.14
C ARG A 114 -4.60 -4.17 -25.83
N SER A 115 -4.72 -5.36 -25.24
CA SER A 115 -5.57 -6.43 -25.76
C SER A 115 -7.05 -6.06 -25.68
N ASP A 116 -7.44 -5.49 -24.55
CA ASP A 116 -8.81 -5.01 -24.32
C ASP A 116 -9.17 -3.87 -25.27
N ASP A 117 -8.30 -2.91 -25.48
CA ASP A 117 -8.45 -1.83 -26.43
C ASP A 117 -8.67 -2.33 -27.86
N ARG A 118 -7.90 -3.32 -28.29
CA ARG A 118 -8.08 -3.92 -29.63
C ARG A 118 -9.41 -4.63 -29.77
N SER A 119 -9.84 -5.32 -28.74
CA SER A 119 -11.14 -6.02 -28.72
C SER A 119 -12.30 -5.02 -28.78
N ALA A 120 -12.21 -3.92 -28.04
CA ALA A 120 -13.21 -2.86 -28.06
C ALA A 120 -13.31 -2.17 -29.44
N ARG A 121 -12.20 -1.98 -30.14
CA ARG A 121 -12.18 -1.36 -31.47
C ARG A 121 -12.73 -2.27 -32.57
N ARG A 122 -12.70 -3.58 -32.39
CA ARG A 122 -13.24 -4.56 -33.34
C ARG A 122 -14.73 -4.79 -33.19
N ALA A 123 -15.28 -4.44 -32.05
CA ALA A 123 -16.72 -4.50 -31.80
C ALA A 123 -17.40 -3.20 -32.29
#